data_bc0b246e907555048c014b257ff682bd
#
_entry.id   bc0b246e907555048c014b257ff682bd
#
_cell.length_a   1.000
_cell.length_b   1.000
_cell.length_c   1.000
_cell.angle_alpha   90.00
_cell.angle_beta   90.00
_cell.angle_gamma   90.00
#
_symmetry.space_group_name_H-M   'P 1'
#
loop_
_entity.id
_entity.type
_entity.pdbx_description
1 polymer ?
#
loop_
_entity_poly.entity_id
_entity_poly.type
_entity_poly.pdbx_seq_one_letter_code
_entity_poly.pdbx_strand_id
1 'polypeptide(L)'
;VPLNSLSYCLILEMENARSVDLEEVSVGLTALAREIGAVSSLGFARPQVVFSHGGDDADTLLLRSNIASAASQLEQVADLIFAACPGGRYYDLKNNGIPATDGDVVIFTDSDTVVESGWLSAMLGPFQDPATVAVNGYTYLYYDDFMSRTFALIWFFPMAQKDMRFALKRAINANNVAFRRDWIANHPFPENNGFKVSCTLLMRALERDGHKLVSANARVYHHPPRGWRFFRWRALVTGRDADRKFRELGSPHRGRRIAKSLSRWLTMSWRTTRRVVRHARQTGMPVWQIPMSLLVGLAFYSLAFWGQFSLAVGLVHDEIEVLPDFAGG
;
A
#
# COMPACT_ATOMS: atom_id res chain seq x y z
N VAL A 1 20.41 11.64 -17.91
CA VAL A 1 20.67 12.56 -16.77
C VAL A 1 21.44 11.76 -15.75
N PRO A 2 22.56 12.29 -15.18
CA PRO A 2 23.25 11.60 -14.08
C PRO A 2 22.30 11.37 -12.92
N LEU A 3 22.39 10.20 -12.26
CA LEU A 3 21.53 9.84 -11.12
C LEU A 3 21.50 10.91 -10.02
N ASN A 4 22.66 11.49 -9.74
CA ASN A 4 22.87 12.49 -8.70
C ASN A 4 22.32 13.89 -9.02
N SER A 5 21.80 14.14 -10.23
CA SER A 5 21.14 15.40 -10.59
C SER A 5 19.61 15.39 -10.38
N LEU A 6 19.04 14.23 -10.03
CA LEU A 6 17.62 14.11 -9.70
C LEU A 6 17.39 14.42 -8.22
N SER A 7 16.52 15.38 -7.94
CA SER A 7 15.97 15.57 -6.60
C SER A 7 14.78 14.64 -6.37
N TYR A 8 14.56 14.23 -5.13
CA TYR A 8 13.44 13.36 -4.78
C TYR A 8 12.87 13.72 -3.42
N CYS A 9 11.62 13.35 -3.20
CA CYS A 9 10.94 13.49 -1.93
C CYS A 9 10.12 12.22 -1.64
N LEU A 10 9.79 12.03 -0.37
CA LEU A 10 9.01 10.90 0.10
C LEU A 10 7.73 11.41 0.78
N ILE A 11 6.61 10.75 0.53
CA ILE A 11 5.34 11.00 1.21
C ILE A 11 4.95 9.73 1.94
N LEU A 12 4.88 9.83 3.27
CA LEU A 12 4.36 8.81 4.17
C LEU A 12 2.96 9.21 4.62
N GLU A 13 1.97 8.41 4.29
CA GLU A 13 0.65 8.57 4.88
C GLU A 13 0.64 7.93 6.28
N MET A 14 -0.04 8.59 7.23
CA MET A 14 -0.01 8.20 8.64
C MET A 14 -1.33 7.57 9.12
N GLU A 15 -2.31 7.28 8.25
CA GLU A 15 -3.54 6.59 8.64
C GLU A 15 -3.24 5.17 9.10
N ASN A 16 -2.35 4.47 8.40
CA ASN A 16 -1.99 3.09 8.71
C ASN A 16 -1.16 2.95 10.00
N ALA A 17 -0.50 4.01 10.48
CA ALA A 17 0.20 4.01 11.76
C ALA A 17 -0.72 3.65 12.94
N ARG A 18 -2.04 3.86 12.80
CA ARG A 18 -3.04 3.47 13.80
C ARG A 18 -3.28 1.95 13.87
N SER A 19 -2.81 1.19 12.90
CA SER A 19 -3.03 -0.27 12.81
C SER A 19 -1.81 -1.10 13.19
N VAL A 20 -0.69 -0.45 13.54
CA VAL A 20 0.59 -1.09 13.88
C VAL A 20 1.16 -0.48 15.17
N ASP A 21 2.04 -1.20 15.83
CA ASP A 21 2.71 -0.72 17.04
C ASP A 21 3.73 0.37 16.70
N LEU A 22 3.96 1.31 17.62
CA LEU A 22 4.98 2.37 17.47
C LEU A 22 6.38 1.80 17.21
N GLU A 23 6.70 0.64 17.76
CA GLU A 23 7.95 -0.07 17.49
C GLU A 23 8.06 -0.47 16.01
N GLU A 24 7.00 -1.00 15.42
CA GLU A 24 6.95 -1.36 13.99
C GLU A 24 7.14 -0.12 13.09
N VAL A 25 6.51 1.01 13.44
CA VAL A 25 6.73 2.29 12.75
C VAL A 25 8.20 2.74 12.87
N SER A 26 8.78 2.65 14.07
CA SER A 26 10.19 3.01 14.31
C SER A 26 11.15 2.17 13.47
N VAL A 27 10.90 0.87 13.34
CA VAL A 27 11.69 -0.03 12.45
C VAL A 27 11.62 0.44 11.01
N GLY A 28 10.43 0.80 10.51
CA GLY A 28 10.22 1.33 9.16
C GLY A 28 10.98 2.63 8.91
N LEU A 29 10.88 3.59 9.84
CA LEU A 29 11.56 4.87 9.74
C LEU A 29 13.08 4.75 9.84
N THR A 30 13.59 3.84 10.68
CA THR A 30 15.03 3.55 10.78
C THR A 30 15.55 2.94 9.48
N ALA A 31 14.81 2.01 8.88
CA ALA A 31 15.16 1.45 7.59
C ALA A 31 15.17 2.52 6.49
N LEU A 32 14.20 3.43 6.51
CA LEU A 32 14.11 4.56 5.57
C LEU A 32 15.30 5.51 5.72
N ALA A 33 15.66 5.88 6.95
CA ALA A 33 16.83 6.72 7.22
C ALA A 33 18.13 6.11 6.67
N ARG A 34 18.31 4.80 6.84
CA ARG A 34 19.46 4.07 6.29
C ARG A 34 19.49 4.12 4.75
N GLU A 35 18.37 3.94 4.08
CA GLU A 35 18.27 4.00 2.62
C GLU A 35 18.57 5.42 2.08
N ILE A 36 18.06 6.46 2.74
CA ILE A 36 18.38 7.86 2.40
C ILE A 36 19.88 8.13 2.58
N GLY A 37 20.46 7.71 3.70
CA GLY A 37 21.91 7.83 3.93
C GLY A 37 22.74 7.11 2.87
N ALA A 38 22.29 5.93 2.43
CA ALA A 38 22.98 5.15 1.40
C ALA A 38 22.98 5.88 0.04
N VAL A 39 21.85 6.46 -0.39
CA VAL A 39 21.81 7.21 -1.68
C VAL A 39 22.48 8.57 -1.57
N SER A 40 22.47 9.22 -0.41
CA SER A 40 23.24 10.46 -0.18
C SER A 40 24.74 10.26 -0.40
N SER A 41 25.27 9.10 -0.04
CA SER A 41 26.67 8.73 -0.32
C SER A 41 26.97 8.57 -1.82
N LEU A 42 25.94 8.41 -2.65
CA LEU A 42 26.03 8.39 -4.12
C LEU A 42 25.88 9.78 -4.75
N GLY A 43 25.76 10.83 -3.93
CA GLY A 43 25.67 12.22 -4.37
C GLY A 43 24.26 12.76 -4.57
N PHE A 44 23.21 12.04 -4.15
CA PHE A 44 21.85 12.60 -4.16
C PHE A 44 21.71 13.71 -3.11
N ALA A 45 20.93 14.74 -3.47
CA ALA A 45 20.58 15.81 -2.54
C ALA A 45 19.76 15.27 -1.35
N ARG A 46 19.81 16.00 -0.24
CA ARG A 46 18.99 15.76 0.94
C ARG A 46 17.50 15.85 0.58
N PRO A 47 16.69 14.81 0.81
CA PRO A 47 15.29 14.81 0.43
C PRO A 47 14.40 15.46 1.48
N GLN A 48 13.22 15.86 1.06
CA GLN A 48 12.09 16.10 1.94
C GLN A 48 11.37 14.78 2.24
N VAL A 49 11.01 14.59 3.52
CA VAL A 49 10.13 13.50 3.96
C VAL A 49 8.88 14.11 4.57
N VAL A 50 7.75 13.93 3.89
CA VAL A 50 6.45 14.49 4.27
C VAL A 50 5.65 13.43 5.02
N PHE A 51 5.34 13.71 6.28
CA PHE A 51 4.39 12.95 7.09
C PHE A 51 3.00 13.58 6.95
N SER A 52 2.14 12.97 6.16
CA SER A 52 0.78 13.45 5.95
C SER A 52 -0.20 12.70 6.86
N HIS A 53 -0.97 13.42 7.68
CA HIS A 53 -1.82 12.85 8.70
C HIS A 53 -3.21 13.50 8.75
N GLY A 54 -4.21 12.75 9.21
CA GLY A 54 -5.61 13.17 9.27
C GLY A 54 -6.01 13.94 10.54
N GLY A 55 -5.06 14.27 11.38
CA GLY A 55 -5.25 15.05 12.62
C GLY A 55 -5.15 16.55 12.42
N ASP A 56 -5.29 17.29 13.51
CA ASP A 56 -5.15 18.74 13.59
C ASP A 56 -3.71 19.18 13.95
N ASP A 57 -3.54 20.46 14.31
CA ASP A 57 -2.25 21.02 14.70
C ASP A 57 -1.72 20.41 16.01
N ALA A 58 -2.59 20.03 16.96
CA ALA A 58 -2.17 19.37 18.19
C ALA A 58 -1.64 17.96 17.90
N ASP A 59 -2.31 17.21 17.01
CA ASP A 59 -1.85 15.92 16.53
C ASP A 59 -0.51 16.04 15.77
N THR A 60 -0.30 17.15 15.04
CA THR A 60 0.97 17.44 14.37
C THR A 60 2.13 17.55 15.36
N LEU A 61 1.93 18.26 16.49
CA LEU A 61 2.96 18.40 17.52
C LEU A 61 3.28 17.05 18.19
N LEU A 62 2.25 16.26 18.48
CA LEU A 62 2.42 14.93 19.05
C LEU A 62 3.15 13.99 18.07
N LEU A 63 2.76 13.99 16.80
CA LEU A 63 3.41 13.18 15.76
C LEU A 63 4.87 13.56 15.61
N ARG A 64 5.19 14.86 15.56
CA ARG A 64 6.57 15.35 15.51
C ARG A 64 7.40 14.85 16.69
N SER A 65 6.88 14.94 17.91
CA SER A 65 7.55 14.44 19.12
C SER A 65 7.81 12.93 19.05
N ASN A 66 6.80 12.18 18.61
CA ASN A 66 6.92 10.72 18.48
C ASN A 66 7.96 10.32 17.41
N ILE A 67 7.98 10.99 16.26
CA ILE A 67 8.97 10.74 15.20
C ILE A 67 10.37 11.10 15.66
N ALA A 68 10.57 12.24 16.32
CA ALA A 68 11.87 12.64 16.85
C ALA A 68 12.40 11.63 17.88
N SER A 69 11.53 11.08 18.71
CA SER A 69 11.89 10.05 19.68
C SER A 69 12.18 8.69 19.04
N ALA A 70 11.35 8.27 18.07
CA ALA A 70 11.41 6.94 17.49
C ALA A 70 12.46 6.81 16.38
N ALA A 71 12.80 7.92 15.70
CA ALA A 71 13.64 7.89 14.48
C ALA A 71 14.48 9.16 14.31
N SER A 72 15.18 9.62 15.37
CA SER A 72 16.06 10.80 15.32
C SER A 72 17.11 10.76 14.20
N GLN A 73 17.47 9.57 13.73
CA GLN A 73 18.38 9.37 12.59
C GLN A 73 17.79 9.91 11.28
N LEU A 74 16.46 9.94 11.14
CA LEU A 74 15.81 10.44 9.93
C LEU A 74 15.99 11.96 9.77
N GLU A 75 15.95 12.70 10.88
CA GLU A 75 16.24 14.16 10.89
C GLU A 75 17.67 14.51 10.46
N GLN A 76 18.60 13.57 10.62
CA GLN A 76 19.99 13.77 10.22
C GLN A 76 20.17 13.67 8.69
N VAL A 77 19.31 12.94 8.00
CA VAL A 77 19.46 12.62 6.58
C VAL A 77 18.37 13.21 5.69
N ALA A 78 17.30 13.77 6.26
CA ALA A 78 16.17 14.34 5.52
C ALA A 78 15.59 15.58 6.19
N ASP A 79 14.90 16.43 5.41
CA ASP A 79 14.10 17.54 5.92
C ASP A 79 12.68 17.06 6.17
N LEU A 80 12.24 17.08 7.44
CA LEU A 80 10.95 16.55 7.84
C LEU A 80 9.86 17.63 7.74
N ILE A 81 8.82 17.32 6.98
CA ILE A 81 7.62 18.12 6.80
C ILE A 81 6.42 17.39 7.39
N PHE A 82 5.58 18.08 8.13
CA PHE A 82 4.35 17.53 8.70
C PHE A 82 3.17 18.26 8.08
N ALA A 83 2.33 17.52 7.34
CA ALA A 83 1.22 18.05 6.58
C ALA A 83 -0.10 17.54 7.18
N ALA A 84 -0.80 18.40 7.91
CA ALA A 84 -2.12 18.11 8.43
C ALA A 84 -3.18 18.14 7.32
N CYS A 85 -4.10 17.18 7.37
CA CYS A 85 -5.27 17.07 6.49
C CYS A 85 -6.46 16.58 7.35
N PRO A 86 -7.06 17.44 8.17
CA PRO A 86 -8.08 17.03 9.13
C PRO A 86 -9.20 16.23 8.48
N GLY A 87 -9.44 15.02 9.00
CA GLY A 87 -10.41 14.08 8.44
C GLY A 87 -9.99 13.40 7.12
N GLY A 88 -8.81 13.72 6.60
CA GLY A 88 -8.23 13.09 5.41
C GLY A 88 -7.95 11.60 5.62
N ARG A 89 -8.14 10.82 4.57
CA ARG A 89 -7.97 9.38 4.53
C ARG A 89 -6.81 8.99 3.63
N TYR A 90 -6.54 7.73 3.52
CA TYR A 90 -5.40 7.12 2.83
C TYR A 90 -4.96 7.86 1.55
N TYR A 91 -5.86 8.09 0.59
CA TYR A 91 -5.48 8.80 -0.65
C TYR A 91 -5.51 10.31 -0.50
N ASP A 92 -6.37 10.86 0.35
CA ASP A 92 -6.38 12.29 0.66
C ASP A 92 -5.04 12.69 1.30
N LEU A 93 -4.51 11.86 2.21
CA LEU A 93 -3.21 12.08 2.83
C LEU A 93 -2.07 12.02 1.82
N LYS A 94 -2.09 11.06 0.89
CA LYS A 94 -1.09 11.00 -0.18
C LYS A 94 -1.15 12.23 -1.08
N ASN A 95 -2.34 12.64 -1.48
CA ASN A 95 -2.54 13.84 -2.30
C ASN A 95 -2.13 15.13 -1.56
N ASN A 96 -2.46 15.22 -0.26
CA ASN A 96 -2.09 16.36 0.58
C ASN A 96 -0.58 16.55 0.72
N GLY A 97 0.19 15.46 0.62
CA GLY A 97 1.65 15.53 0.64
C GLY A 97 2.28 16.10 -0.64
N ILE A 98 1.61 15.96 -1.81
CA ILE A 98 2.20 16.35 -3.11
C ILE A 98 2.60 17.84 -3.16
N PRO A 99 1.73 18.80 -2.82
CA PRO A 99 2.09 20.23 -2.87
C PRO A 99 3.15 20.62 -1.83
N ALA A 100 3.36 19.81 -0.80
CA ALA A 100 4.39 20.04 0.21
C ALA A 100 5.79 19.59 -0.23
N THR A 101 5.93 19.07 -1.45
CA THR A 101 7.20 18.56 -2.01
C THR A 101 7.71 19.43 -3.17
N ASP A 102 9.03 19.48 -3.36
CA ASP A 102 9.68 20.18 -4.46
C ASP A 102 10.63 19.32 -5.30
N GLY A 103 10.81 18.04 -4.95
CA GLY A 103 11.66 17.11 -5.69
C GLY A 103 11.12 16.74 -7.08
N ASP A 104 12.00 16.38 -8.03
CA ASP A 104 11.66 15.92 -9.38
C ASP A 104 10.85 14.60 -9.36
N VAL A 105 11.08 13.78 -8.33
CA VAL A 105 10.44 12.49 -8.14
C VAL A 105 9.77 12.44 -6.77
N VAL A 106 8.49 12.07 -6.76
CA VAL A 106 7.70 11.83 -5.54
C VAL A 106 7.56 10.33 -5.32
N ILE A 107 8.00 9.84 -4.17
CA ILE A 107 7.91 8.44 -3.76
C ILE A 107 6.86 8.30 -2.68
N PHE A 108 5.89 7.42 -2.87
CA PHE A 108 4.85 7.10 -1.89
C PHE A 108 5.15 5.79 -1.19
N THR A 109 5.07 5.82 0.13
CA THR A 109 5.13 4.64 0.99
C THR A 109 4.13 4.77 2.13
N ASP A 110 3.86 3.68 2.83
CA ASP A 110 2.94 3.66 3.97
C ASP A 110 3.72 3.61 5.28
N SER A 111 3.13 4.11 6.36
CA SER A 111 3.74 4.14 7.69
C SER A 111 3.94 2.75 8.33
N ASP A 112 3.23 1.74 7.83
CA ASP A 112 3.29 0.34 8.27
C ASP A 112 4.15 -0.55 7.34
N THR A 113 5.04 0.05 6.55
CA THR A 113 5.96 -0.66 5.66
C THR A 113 7.41 -0.49 6.07
N VAL A 114 8.22 -1.50 5.80
CA VAL A 114 9.67 -1.47 6.03
C VAL A 114 10.39 -1.72 4.71
N VAL A 115 11.25 -0.78 4.33
CA VAL A 115 12.04 -0.85 3.10
C VAL A 115 13.24 -1.77 3.28
N GLU A 116 13.54 -2.59 2.27
CA GLU A 116 14.75 -3.44 2.25
C GLU A 116 15.96 -2.66 1.73
N SER A 117 17.14 -3.19 2.00
CA SER A 117 18.41 -2.60 1.53
C SER A 117 18.46 -2.50 0.00
N GLY A 118 18.83 -1.31 -0.51
CA GLY A 118 18.88 -0.99 -1.93
C GLY A 118 17.52 -0.56 -2.51
N TRP A 119 16.48 -0.46 -1.68
CA TRP A 119 15.14 -0.05 -2.12
C TRP A 119 15.13 1.30 -2.82
N LEU A 120 15.73 2.31 -2.21
CA LEU A 120 15.66 3.68 -2.73
C LEU A 120 16.45 3.83 -4.05
N SER A 121 17.63 3.24 -4.14
CA SER A 121 18.41 3.24 -5.38
C SER A 121 17.70 2.50 -6.50
N ALA A 122 17.03 1.37 -6.21
CA ALA A 122 16.24 0.64 -7.18
C ALA A 122 15.00 1.42 -7.63
N MET A 123 14.38 2.20 -6.73
CA MET A 123 13.22 3.05 -7.05
C MET A 123 13.61 4.23 -7.94
N LEU A 124 14.73 4.87 -7.65
CA LEU A 124 15.20 6.06 -8.38
C LEU A 124 15.90 5.72 -9.72
N GLY A 125 16.56 4.56 -9.81
CA GLY A 125 17.34 4.18 -10.97
C GLY A 125 16.63 4.32 -12.32
N PRO A 126 15.39 3.85 -12.48
CA PRO A 126 14.66 3.98 -13.75
C PRO A 126 14.39 5.42 -14.21
N PHE A 127 14.38 6.41 -13.30
CA PHE A 127 14.16 7.82 -13.64
C PHE A 127 15.38 8.49 -14.29
N GLN A 128 16.50 7.80 -14.45
CA GLN A 128 17.58 8.24 -15.34
C GLN A 128 17.11 8.38 -16.79
N ASP A 129 16.15 7.55 -17.20
CA ASP A 129 15.45 7.74 -18.47
C ASP A 129 14.38 8.81 -18.30
N PRO A 130 14.49 9.95 -19.01
CA PRO A 130 13.49 11.02 -18.95
C PRO A 130 12.08 10.57 -19.36
N ALA A 131 11.96 9.49 -20.16
CA ALA A 131 10.67 8.93 -20.56
C ALA A 131 9.98 8.14 -19.42
N THR A 132 10.70 7.78 -18.36
CA THR A 132 10.13 7.10 -17.20
C THR A 132 9.34 8.10 -16.35
N VAL A 133 8.02 7.88 -16.26
CA VAL A 133 7.09 8.71 -15.48
C VAL A 133 6.67 8.04 -14.18
N ALA A 134 6.55 6.71 -14.18
CA ALA A 134 6.09 5.95 -13.01
C ALA A 134 6.90 4.68 -12.80
N VAL A 135 7.29 4.43 -11.55
CA VAL A 135 8.04 3.24 -11.12
C VAL A 135 7.31 2.58 -9.97
N ASN A 136 7.08 1.28 -10.06
CA ASN A 136 6.41 0.49 -9.02
C ASN A 136 7.39 -0.50 -8.41
N GLY A 137 7.45 -0.53 -7.08
CA GLY A 137 8.25 -1.48 -6.35
C GLY A 137 7.50 -2.78 -6.04
N TYR A 138 8.12 -3.62 -5.27
CA TYR A 138 7.61 -4.94 -4.88
C TYR A 138 7.26 -4.95 -3.39
N THR A 139 5.96 -5.06 -3.10
CA THR A 139 5.46 -5.14 -1.73
C THR A 139 5.00 -6.55 -1.42
N TYR A 140 5.44 -7.10 -0.30
CA TYR A 140 4.99 -8.39 0.21
C TYR A 140 4.64 -8.28 1.70
N LEU A 141 3.97 -9.31 2.25
CA LEU A 141 3.69 -9.36 3.67
C LEU A 141 4.84 -10.01 4.43
N TYR A 142 5.23 -9.41 5.55
CA TYR A 142 6.04 -10.08 6.57
C TYR A 142 5.24 -11.22 7.20
N TYR A 143 5.89 -12.32 7.56
CA TYR A 143 5.22 -13.44 8.20
C TYR A 143 6.18 -14.23 9.09
N ASP A 144 5.81 -14.41 10.34
CA ASP A 144 6.53 -15.15 11.38
C ASP A 144 5.64 -16.12 12.16
N ASP A 145 4.33 -15.83 12.23
CA ASP A 145 3.34 -16.63 12.93
C ASP A 145 2.32 -17.32 11.97
N PHE A 146 1.37 -18.06 12.53
CA PHE A 146 0.33 -18.75 11.75
C PHE A 146 -0.56 -17.78 10.96
N MET A 147 -1.01 -16.68 11.60
CA MET A 147 -1.95 -15.76 10.97
C MET A 147 -1.28 -14.97 9.88
N SER A 148 -0.07 -14.45 10.12
CA SER A 148 0.71 -13.71 9.13
C SER A 148 1.09 -14.58 7.93
N ARG A 149 1.50 -15.86 8.14
CA ARG A 149 1.70 -16.84 7.06
C ARG A 149 0.42 -17.10 6.27
N THR A 150 -0.71 -17.22 6.97
CA THR A 150 -2.01 -17.39 6.32
C THR A 150 -2.39 -16.18 5.50
N PHE A 151 -2.22 -14.95 6.03
CA PHE A 151 -2.45 -13.72 5.28
C PHE A 151 -1.56 -13.61 4.04
N ALA A 152 -0.27 -13.94 4.13
CA ALA A 152 0.62 -13.97 2.98
C ALA A 152 0.15 -14.91 1.87
N LEU A 153 -0.56 -15.99 2.24
CA LEU A 153 -1.11 -16.97 1.30
C LEU A 153 -2.48 -16.58 0.73
N ILE A 154 -3.33 -15.86 1.48
CA ILE A 154 -4.71 -15.57 1.06
C ILE A 154 -4.90 -14.17 0.51
N TRP A 155 -4.08 -13.21 0.92
CA TRP A 155 -4.24 -11.83 0.53
C TRP A 155 -3.68 -11.55 -0.87
N PHE A 156 -3.88 -10.33 -1.36
CA PHE A 156 -3.53 -9.96 -2.74
C PHE A 156 -2.03 -9.69 -2.95
N PHE A 157 -1.25 -9.54 -1.89
CA PHE A 157 0.19 -9.34 -2.01
C PHE A 157 0.90 -10.56 -2.61
N PRO A 158 1.96 -10.36 -3.39
CA PRO A 158 2.80 -11.46 -3.83
C PRO A 158 3.51 -12.14 -2.64
N MET A 159 4.08 -13.31 -2.88
CA MET A 159 4.93 -13.98 -1.90
C MET A 159 6.28 -13.28 -1.80
N ALA A 160 6.93 -13.39 -0.63
CA ALA A 160 8.30 -12.91 -0.41
C ALA A 160 9.34 -13.72 -1.22
N GLN A 161 9.29 -13.60 -2.56
CA GLN A 161 10.20 -14.32 -3.47
C GLN A 161 11.42 -13.46 -3.80
N LYS A 162 12.58 -14.09 -3.91
CA LYS A 162 13.81 -13.42 -4.36
C LYS A 162 13.82 -13.17 -5.88
N ASP A 163 13.13 -14.02 -6.65
CA ASP A 163 13.06 -13.89 -8.12
C ASP A 163 11.81 -13.12 -8.55
N MET A 164 12.03 -11.89 -8.96
CA MET A 164 11.01 -10.91 -9.33
C MET A 164 10.38 -11.13 -10.71
N ARG A 165 10.98 -11.95 -11.59
CA ARG A 165 10.57 -12.08 -13.01
C ARG A 165 9.11 -12.52 -13.19
N PHE A 166 8.50 -13.13 -12.17
CA PHE A 166 7.13 -13.61 -12.22
C PHE A 166 6.14 -12.82 -11.35
N ALA A 167 6.60 -11.82 -10.62
CA ALA A 167 5.81 -11.12 -9.60
C ALA A 167 5.24 -9.78 -10.05
N LEU A 168 5.67 -9.28 -11.20
CA LEU A 168 5.37 -7.93 -11.67
C LEU A 168 3.92 -7.84 -12.15
N LYS A 169 3.02 -7.46 -11.28
CA LYS A 169 1.68 -7.03 -11.67
C LYS A 169 1.79 -5.65 -12.31
N ARG A 170 1.20 -5.50 -13.49
CA ARG A 170 0.95 -4.20 -14.13
C ARG A 170 -0.17 -3.47 -13.37
N ALA A 171 0.10 -3.10 -12.12
CA ALA A 171 -0.85 -2.40 -11.27
C ALA A 171 -0.08 -1.54 -10.28
N ILE A 172 -0.48 -0.30 -10.13
CA ILE A 172 0.08 0.62 -9.14
C ILE A 172 -0.20 0.06 -7.74
N ASN A 173 0.85 0.01 -6.92
CA ASN A 173 0.78 -0.25 -5.48
C ASN A 173 1.05 1.06 -4.76
N ALA A 174 0.03 1.73 -4.25
CA ALA A 174 0.17 3.05 -3.64
C ALA A 174 1.12 3.10 -2.43
N ASN A 175 1.44 1.96 -1.84
CA ASN A 175 2.38 1.84 -0.73
C ASN A 175 3.85 1.63 -1.14
N ASN A 176 4.15 1.60 -2.45
CA ASN A 176 5.51 1.43 -2.95
C ASN A 176 5.58 1.83 -4.43
N VAL A 177 5.42 3.11 -4.71
CA VAL A 177 5.39 3.66 -6.06
C VAL A 177 6.02 5.04 -6.08
N ALA A 178 6.67 5.38 -7.19
CA ALA A 178 7.23 6.69 -7.45
C ALA A 178 6.75 7.24 -8.79
N PHE A 179 6.63 8.56 -8.87
CA PHE A 179 6.22 9.27 -10.07
C PHE A 179 7.11 10.50 -10.30
N ARG A 180 7.22 10.94 -11.58
CA ARG A 180 7.62 12.32 -11.85
C ARG A 180 6.63 13.26 -11.17
N ARG A 181 7.15 14.24 -10.44
CA ARG A 181 6.34 15.18 -9.67
C ARG A 181 5.32 15.91 -10.54
N ASP A 182 5.75 16.39 -11.71
CA ASP A 182 4.87 17.14 -12.62
C ASP A 182 3.69 16.30 -13.09
N TRP A 183 3.89 15.00 -13.32
CA TRP A 183 2.82 14.13 -13.72
C TRP A 183 1.85 13.86 -12.58
N ILE A 184 2.32 13.47 -11.39
CA ILE A 184 1.44 13.13 -10.25
C ILE A 184 0.72 14.35 -9.69
N ALA A 185 1.30 15.54 -9.78
CA ALA A 185 0.64 16.78 -9.36
C ALA A 185 -0.57 17.11 -10.25
N ASN A 186 -0.52 16.75 -11.54
CA ASN A 186 -1.64 16.89 -12.47
C ASN A 186 -2.60 15.68 -12.48
N HIS A 187 -2.19 14.56 -11.91
CA HIS A 187 -2.96 13.31 -11.84
C HIS A 187 -2.92 12.75 -10.42
N PRO A 188 -3.48 13.46 -9.42
CA PRO A 188 -3.51 12.96 -8.05
C PRO A 188 -4.30 11.64 -7.97
N PHE A 189 -4.10 10.89 -6.89
CA PHE A 189 -4.90 9.69 -6.66
C PHE A 189 -6.39 10.06 -6.64
N PRO A 190 -7.23 9.40 -7.46
CA PRO A 190 -8.67 9.67 -7.45
C PRO A 190 -9.27 9.42 -6.06
N GLU A 191 -9.96 10.43 -5.55
CA GLU A 191 -10.58 10.41 -4.23
C GLU A 191 -11.85 9.54 -4.21
N ASN A 192 -12.24 9.11 -3.03
CA ASN A 192 -13.55 8.51 -2.73
C ASN A 192 -13.93 7.21 -3.46
N ASN A 193 -12.98 6.52 -4.08
CA ASN A 193 -13.25 5.32 -4.88
C ASN A 193 -12.84 3.99 -4.21
N GLY A 194 -12.44 4.01 -2.92
CA GLY A 194 -11.90 2.84 -2.21
C GLY A 194 -10.45 2.50 -2.61
N PHE A 195 -9.84 1.56 -1.89
CA PHE A 195 -8.40 1.28 -1.99
C PHE A 195 -7.94 0.75 -3.36
N LYS A 196 -8.78 -0.01 -4.08
CA LYS A 196 -8.38 -0.65 -5.35
C LYS A 196 -8.78 0.14 -6.58
N VAL A 197 -9.82 0.95 -6.47
CA VAL A 197 -10.36 1.70 -7.61
C VAL A 197 -9.40 2.82 -7.96
N SER A 198 -8.95 3.60 -6.99
CA SER A 198 -8.04 4.73 -7.18
C SER A 198 -6.76 4.33 -7.93
N CYS A 199 -6.07 3.27 -7.50
CA CYS A 199 -4.90 2.75 -8.22
C CYS A 199 -5.22 2.29 -9.65
N THR A 200 -6.43 1.74 -9.88
CA THR A 200 -6.83 1.30 -11.22
C THR A 200 -7.12 2.48 -12.14
N LEU A 201 -7.75 3.53 -11.63
CA LEU A 201 -8.03 4.75 -12.38
C LEU A 201 -6.74 5.51 -12.69
N LEU A 202 -5.84 5.62 -11.71
CA LEU A 202 -4.52 6.23 -11.90
C LEU A 202 -3.69 5.47 -12.95
N MET A 203 -3.71 4.12 -12.93
CA MET A 203 -3.05 3.31 -13.96
C MET A 203 -3.63 3.57 -15.35
N ARG A 204 -4.95 3.75 -15.47
CA ARG A 204 -5.60 4.10 -16.74
C ARG A 204 -5.23 5.50 -17.22
N ALA A 205 -5.08 6.46 -16.31
CA ALA A 205 -4.59 7.80 -16.65
C ALA A 205 -3.17 7.72 -17.21
N LEU A 206 -2.28 6.97 -16.56
CA LEU A 206 -0.91 6.75 -17.01
C LEU A 206 -0.86 6.14 -18.43
N GLU A 207 -1.67 5.10 -18.68
CA GLU A 207 -1.76 4.44 -19.99
C GLU A 207 -2.36 5.35 -21.07
N ARG A 208 -3.37 6.16 -20.72
CA ARG A 208 -4.00 7.13 -21.64
C ARG A 208 -3.02 8.20 -22.10
N ASP A 209 -2.12 8.63 -21.21
CA ASP A 209 -1.09 9.61 -21.51
C ASP A 209 0.10 8.98 -22.28
N GLY A 210 0.02 7.69 -22.62
CA GLY A 210 1.04 6.96 -23.38
C GLY A 210 2.22 6.47 -22.55
N HIS A 211 2.16 6.60 -21.22
CA HIS A 211 3.25 6.19 -20.33
C HIS A 211 3.11 4.72 -19.90
N LYS A 212 4.24 4.12 -19.53
CA LYS A 212 4.31 2.75 -19.01
C LYS A 212 4.73 2.76 -17.55
N LEU A 213 4.10 1.89 -16.76
CA LEU A 213 4.56 1.60 -15.40
C LEU A 213 5.81 0.71 -15.47
N VAL A 214 6.93 1.25 -15.01
CA VAL A 214 8.19 0.51 -14.87
C VAL A 214 8.18 -0.24 -13.55
N SER A 215 8.67 -1.46 -13.54
CA SER A 215 8.80 -2.25 -12.31
C SER A 215 10.24 -2.33 -11.87
N ALA A 216 10.50 -1.96 -10.62
CA ALA A 216 11.82 -1.99 -10.01
C ALA A 216 11.93 -3.08 -8.93
N ASN A 217 13.15 -3.57 -8.69
CA ASN A 217 13.41 -4.47 -7.56
C ASN A 217 13.50 -3.71 -6.22
N ALA A 218 12.65 -2.71 -6.06
CA ALA A 218 12.50 -1.91 -4.85
C ALA A 218 11.55 -2.64 -3.89
N ARG A 219 12.12 -3.38 -2.96
CA ARG A 219 11.38 -4.31 -2.09
C ARG A 219 11.01 -3.66 -0.77
N VAL A 220 9.74 -3.82 -0.38
CA VAL A 220 9.25 -3.48 0.96
C VAL A 220 8.44 -4.64 1.52
N TYR A 221 8.48 -4.83 2.82
CA TYR A 221 7.50 -5.67 3.47
C TYR A 221 6.51 -4.84 4.28
N HIS A 222 5.28 -5.32 4.28
CA HIS A 222 4.17 -4.71 4.98
C HIS A 222 3.87 -5.56 6.21
N HIS A 223 3.73 -4.95 7.38
CA HIS A 223 3.32 -5.66 8.57
C HIS A 223 1.91 -6.21 8.39
N PRO A 224 1.67 -7.50 8.69
CA PRO A 224 0.34 -8.07 8.60
C PRO A 224 -0.52 -7.49 9.72
N PRO A 225 -1.72 -7.01 9.39
CA PRO A 225 -2.61 -6.51 10.43
C PRO A 225 -3.02 -7.62 11.38
N ARG A 226 -3.16 -7.27 12.65
CA ARG A 226 -3.48 -8.20 13.74
C ARG A 226 -4.95 -8.07 14.17
N GLY A 227 -5.47 -9.15 14.80
CA GLY A 227 -6.75 -9.17 15.45
C GLY A 227 -7.95 -9.50 14.55
N TRP A 228 -9.00 -10.06 15.19
CA TRP A 228 -10.23 -10.48 14.51
C TRP A 228 -11.06 -9.29 14.00
N ARG A 229 -11.03 -8.16 14.69
CA ARG A 229 -11.75 -6.94 14.27
C ARG A 229 -11.21 -6.46 12.92
N PHE A 230 -9.88 -6.37 12.78
CA PHE A 230 -9.23 -6.00 11.51
C PHE A 230 -9.54 -7.03 10.41
N PHE A 231 -9.40 -8.32 10.69
CA PHE A 231 -9.70 -9.40 9.74
C PHE A 231 -11.10 -9.26 9.13
N ARG A 232 -12.12 -9.11 10.00
CA ARG A 232 -13.50 -8.94 9.57
C ARG A 232 -13.69 -7.68 8.74
N TRP A 233 -13.23 -6.55 9.25
CA TRP A 233 -13.31 -5.26 8.57
C TRP A 233 -12.66 -5.35 7.19
N ARG A 234 -11.41 -5.80 7.11
CA ARG A 234 -10.66 -5.87 5.85
C ARG A 234 -11.28 -6.82 4.83
N ALA A 235 -11.85 -7.92 5.27
CA ALA A 235 -12.57 -8.83 4.39
C ALA A 235 -13.80 -8.15 3.77
N LEU A 236 -14.64 -7.49 4.59
CA LEU A 236 -15.82 -6.77 4.12
C LEU A 236 -15.45 -5.66 3.13
N VAL A 237 -14.47 -4.81 3.48
CA VAL A 237 -13.94 -3.74 2.62
C VAL A 237 -13.41 -4.30 1.30
N THR A 238 -12.67 -5.41 1.33
CA THR A 238 -12.17 -6.06 0.11
C THR A 238 -13.30 -6.46 -0.84
N GLY A 239 -14.45 -6.83 -0.30
CA GLY A 239 -15.65 -7.12 -1.07
C GLY A 239 -16.31 -5.87 -1.65
N ARG A 240 -16.51 -4.85 -0.83
CA ARG A 240 -17.12 -3.56 -1.23
C ARG A 240 -16.29 -2.84 -2.27
N ASP A 241 -14.97 -2.80 -2.11
CA ASP A 241 -14.05 -2.29 -3.12
C ASP A 241 -14.16 -3.02 -4.46
N ALA A 242 -14.41 -4.31 -4.43
CA ALA A 242 -14.60 -5.07 -5.66
C ALA A 242 -15.91 -4.70 -6.37
N ASP A 243 -16.97 -4.38 -5.63
CA ASP A 243 -18.22 -3.90 -6.20
C ASP A 243 -18.09 -2.48 -6.77
N ARG A 244 -17.45 -1.57 -6.02
CA ARG A 244 -17.13 -0.21 -6.46
C ARG A 244 -16.33 -0.24 -7.76
N LYS A 245 -15.24 -1.02 -7.77
CA LYS A 245 -14.43 -1.21 -8.97
C LYS A 245 -15.26 -1.71 -10.17
N PHE A 246 -16.18 -2.63 -9.93
CA PHE A 246 -17.00 -3.19 -11.00
C PHE A 246 -18.00 -2.17 -11.55
N ARG A 247 -18.56 -1.28 -10.71
CA ARG A 247 -19.41 -0.16 -11.12
C ARG A 247 -18.65 0.87 -11.94
N GLU A 248 -17.52 1.34 -11.44
CA GLU A 248 -16.68 2.35 -12.10
C GLU A 248 -16.12 1.87 -13.46
N LEU A 249 -15.90 0.58 -13.60
CA LEU A 249 -15.34 0.00 -14.83
C LEU A 249 -16.43 -0.39 -15.86
N GLY A 250 -17.71 -0.06 -15.63
CA GLY A 250 -18.74 -0.08 -16.67
C GLY A 250 -19.84 -1.13 -16.51
N SER A 251 -20.20 -1.54 -15.30
CA SER A 251 -21.34 -2.44 -15.12
C SER A 251 -22.28 -2.03 -13.97
N PRO A 252 -23.15 -1.01 -14.18
CA PRO A 252 -24.05 -0.51 -13.15
C PRO A 252 -25.21 -1.47 -12.83
N HIS A 253 -25.51 -2.45 -13.70
CA HIS A 253 -26.68 -3.33 -13.55
C HIS A 253 -26.58 -4.24 -12.32
N ARG A 254 -27.56 -4.13 -11.41
CA ARG A 254 -27.64 -4.87 -10.14
C ARG A 254 -27.50 -6.38 -10.30
N GLY A 255 -28.22 -6.98 -11.26
CA GLY A 255 -28.16 -8.43 -11.50
C GLY A 255 -26.75 -8.91 -11.89
N ARG A 256 -26.03 -8.15 -12.74
CA ARG A 256 -24.66 -8.47 -13.11
C ARG A 256 -23.69 -8.34 -11.93
N ARG A 257 -23.90 -7.36 -11.04
CA ARG A 257 -23.10 -7.16 -9.83
C ARG A 257 -23.26 -8.35 -8.88
N ILE A 258 -24.51 -8.84 -8.68
CA ILE A 258 -24.80 -10.02 -7.86
C ILE A 258 -24.14 -11.28 -8.47
N ALA A 259 -24.32 -11.54 -9.76
CA ALA A 259 -23.68 -12.66 -10.43
C ALA A 259 -22.15 -12.60 -10.34
N LYS A 260 -21.57 -11.37 -10.44
CA LYS A 260 -20.13 -11.16 -10.32
C LYS A 260 -19.63 -11.41 -8.90
N SER A 261 -20.41 -11.10 -7.85
CA SER A 261 -20.00 -11.40 -6.47
C SER A 261 -19.87 -12.90 -6.24
N LEU A 262 -20.80 -13.71 -6.73
CA LEU A 262 -20.75 -15.16 -6.64
C LEU A 262 -19.57 -15.75 -7.45
N SER A 263 -19.44 -15.34 -8.72
CA SER A 263 -18.32 -15.78 -9.58
C SER A 263 -16.97 -15.43 -8.96
N ARG A 264 -16.86 -14.23 -8.37
CA ARG A 264 -15.64 -13.81 -7.69
C ARG A 264 -15.35 -14.66 -6.45
N TRP A 265 -16.38 -14.95 -5.63
CA TRP A 265 -16.22 -15.81 -4.44
C TRP A 265 -15.68 -17.17 -4.82
N LEU A 266 -16.26 -17.85 -5.81
CA LEU A 266 -15.80 -19.16 -6.31
C LEU A 266 -14.35 -19.07 -6.81
N THR A 267 -14.05 -18.05 -7.65
CA THR A 267 -12.72 -17.88 -8.23
C THR A 267 -11.66 -17.60 -7.17
N MET A 268 -11.97 -16.76 -6.18
CA MET A 268 -11.01 -16.40 -5.14
C MET A 268 -10.82 -17.53 -4.15
N SER A 269 -11.86 -18.24 -3.78
CA SER A 269 -11.77 -19.45 -2.96
C SER A 269 -10.89 -20.52 -3.61
N TRP A 270 -11.10 -20.79 -4.89
CA TRP A 270 -10.27 -21.72 -5.65
C TRP A 270 -8.79 -21.27 -5.75
N ARG A 271 -8.56 -19.99 -6.09
CA ARG A 271 -7.19 -19.44 -6.16
C ARG A 271 -6.49 -19.52 -4.81
N THR A 272 -7.19 -19.22 -3.74
CA THR A 272 -6.67 -19.29 -2.37
C THR A 272 -6.33 -20.73 -2.00
N THR A 273 -7.23 -21.68 -2.22
CA THR A 273 -6.97 -23.10 -1.99
C THR A 273 -5.71 -23.56 -2.73
N ARG A 274 -5.63 -23.25 -4.03
CA ARG A 274 -4.45 -23.60 -4.85
C ARG A 274 -3.17 -22.95 -4.34
N ARG A 275 -3.24 -21.67 -3.91
CA ARG A 275 -2.08 -20.93 -3.42
C ARG A 275 -1.61 -21.47 -2.06
N VAL A 276 -2.53 -21.74 -1.13
CA VAL A 276 -2.22 -22.33 0.17
C VAL A 276 -1.56 -23.71 -0.02
N VAL A 277 -2.17 -24.60 -0.79
CA VAL A 277 -1.63 -25.96 -1.01
C VAL A 277 -0.24 -25.93 -1.67
N ARG A 278 -0.01 -25.02 -2.62
CA ARG A 278 1.28 -24.94 -3.35
C ARG A 278 2.38 -24.25 -2.60
N HIS A 279 2.05 -23.23 -1.80
CA HIS A 279 3.04 -22.31 -1.25
C HIS A 279 3.12 -22.28 0.28
N ALA A 280 2.28 -23.04 1.00
CA ALA A 280 2.32 -23.07 2.47
C ALA A 280 3.71 -23.43 3.02
N ARG A 281 4.39 -24.42 2.41
CA ARG A 281 5.75 -24.80 2.81
C ARG A 281 6.79 -23.69 2.59
N GLN A 282 6.59 -22.82 1.57
CA GLN A 282 7.49 -21.71 1.29
C GLN A 282 7.41 -20.61 2.35
N THR A 283 6.29 -20.51 3.08
CA THR A 283 6.13 -19.61 4.22
C THR A 283 6.62 -20.23 5.53
N GLY A 284 7.17 -21.44 5.51
CA GLY A 284 7.53 -22.18 6.72
C GLY A 284 6.33 -22.71 7.51
N MET A 285 5.12 -22.78 6.88
CA MET A 285 3.91 -23.29 7.54
C MET A 285 3.99 -24.82 7.72
N PRO A 286 3.85 -25.34 8.95
CA PRO A 286 3.75 -26.77 9.20
C PRO A 286 2.55 -27.39 8.49
N VAL A 287 2.69 -28.63 8.01
CA VAL A 287 1.67 -29.30 7.19
C VAL A 287 0.31 -29.40 7.91
N TRP A 288 0.33 -29.63 9.23
CA TRP A 288 -0.89 -29.73 10.04
C TRP A 288 -1.66 -28.40 10.16
N GLN A 289 -1.03 -27.25 9.90
CA GLN A 289 -1.68 -25.93 9.87
C GLN A 289 -2.40 -25.64 8.53
N ILE A 290 -2.09 -26.36 7.46
CA ILE A 290 -2.67 -26.13 6.13
C ILE A 290 -4.20 -26.17 6.14
N PRO A 291 -4.87 -27.18 6.75
CA PRO A 291 -6.34 -27.20 6.79
C PRO A 291 -6.93 -25.98 7.50
N MET A 292 -6.30 -25.52 8.59
CA MET A 292 -6.74 -24.33 9.32
C MET A 292 -6.56 -23.06 8.48
N SER A 293 -5.44 -22.93 7.78
CA SER A 293 -5.19 -21.81 6.85
C SER A 293 -6.22 -21.78 5.72
N LEU A 294 -6.64 -22.93 5.21
CA LEU A 294 -7.72 -23.02 4.22
C LEU A 294 -9.05 -22.51 4.79
N LEU A 295 -9.40 -22.91 6.02
CA LEU A 295 -10.63 -22.46 6.69
C LEU A 295 -10.61 -20.94 6.89
N VAL A 296 -9.49 -20.36 7.35
CA VAL A 296 -9.33 -18.91 7.49
C VAL A 296 -9.47 -18.20 6.14
N GLY A 297 -8.89 -18.76 5.08
CA GLY A 297 -9.00 -18.23 3.72
C GLY A 297 -10.44 -18.27 3.18
N LEU A 298 -11.16 -19.35 3.41
CA LEU A 298 -12.57 -19.47 3.05
C LEU A 298 -13.44 -18.49 3.84
N ALA A 299 -13.20 -18.34 5.14
CA ALA A 299 -13.89 -17.36 5.97
C ALA A 299 -13.66 -15.91 5.47
N PHE A 300 -12.40 -15.56 5.13
CA PHE A 300 -12.08 -14.26 4.57
C PHE A 300 -12.85 -13.96 3.28
N TYR A 301 -12.85 -14.88 2.32
CA TYR A 301 -13.53 -14.66 1.05
C TYR A 301 -15.06 -14.78 1.15
N SER A 302 -15.60 -15.51 2.13
CA SER A 302 -17.03 -15.49 2.43
C SER A 302 -17.49 -14.17 3.01
N LEU A 303 -16.72 -13.57 3.91
CA LEU A 303 -16.95 -12.20 4.38
C LEU A 303 -16.79 -11.17 3.25
N ALA A 304 -15.79 -11.34 2.39
CA ALA A 304 -15.62 -10.47 1.22
C ALA A 304 -16.79 -10.62 0.23
N PHE A 305 -17.28 -11.83 0.00
CA PHE A 305 -18.51 -12.05 -0.76
C PHE A 305 -19.70 -11.31 -0.14
N TRP A 306 -19.88 -11.42 1.18
CA TRP A 306 -20.94 -10.72 1.89
C TRP A 306 -20.82 -9.21 1.76
N GLY A 307 -19.61 -8.65 1.90
CA GLY A 307 -19.34 -7.23 1.69
C GLY A 307 -19.70 -6.76 0.27
N GLN A 308 -19.35 -7.53 -0.76
CA GLN A 308 -19.69 -7.23 -2.15
C GLN A 308 -21.19 -7.38 -2.42
N PHE A 309 -21.78 -8.46 -1.96
CA PHE A 309 -23.20 -8.78 -2.16
C PHE A 309 -24.11 -7.76 -1.49
N SER A 310 -23.87 -7.46 -0.20
CA SER A 310 -24.69 -6.49 0.58
C SER A 310 -24.71 -5.11 -0.06
N LEU A 311 -23.58 -4.63 -0.60
CA LEU A 311 -23.52 -3.38 -1.35
C LEU A 311 -24.24 -3.51 -2.71
N ALA A 312 -24.10 -4.64 -3.41
CA ALA A 312 -24.75 -4.86 -4.70
C ALA A 312 -26.29 -4.90 -4.59
N VAL A 313 -26.83 -5.43 -3.47
CA VAL A 313 -28.28 -5.49 -3.22
C VAL A 313 -28.85 -4.25 -2.50
N GLY A 314 -27.97 -3.31 -2.06
CA GLY A 314 -28.38 -2.09 -1.37
C GLY A 314 -28.75 -2.30 0.11
N LEU A 315 -28.27 -3.36 0.75
CA LEU A 315 -28.42 -3.59 2.19
C LEU A 315 -27.50 -2.69 3.02
N VAL A 316 -26.43 -2.18 2.42
CA VAL A 316 -25.45 -1.29 3.06
C VAL A 316 -25.28 -0.08 2.16
N HIS A 317 -25.19 1.10 2.75
CA HIS A 317 -24.88 2.32 2.03
C HIS A 317 -23.43 2.35 1.55
N ASP A 318 -23.21 3.05 0.42
CA ASP A 318 -21.88 3.18 -0.20
C ASP A 318 -21.08 4.29 0.50
N GLU A 319 -20.94 4.18 1.81
CA GLU A 319 -20.09 5.08 2.58
C GLU A 319 -18.63 4.61 2.48
N ILE A 320 -17.74 5.59 2.41
CA ILE A 320 -16.30 5.29 2.44
C ILE A 320 -15.97 4.83 3.85
N GLU A 321 -15.44 3.61 3.95
CA GLU A 321 -15.12 3.03 5.24
C GLU A 321 -13.88 3.68 5.83
N VAL A 322 -14.03 4.25 7.01
CA VAL A 322 -12.92 4.70 7.85
C VAL A 322 -12.14 3.47 8.31
N LEU A 323 -10.82 3.55 8.35
CA LEU A 323 -10.01 2.60 9.07
C LEU A 323 -10.38 2.71 10.56
N PRO A 324 -10.99 1.68 11.17
CA PRO A 324 -11.31 1.74 12.59
C PRO A 324 -10.03 1.85 13.40
N ASP A 325 -10.11 2.52 14.55
CA ASP A 325 -9.03 2.47 15.52
C ASP A 325 -8.93 1.04 16.08
N PHE A 326 -7.82 0.37 15.82
CA PHE A 326 -7.53 -0.98 16.28
C PHE A 326 -6.59 -0.99 17.51
N ALA A 327 -6.09 0.17 17.95
CA ALA A 327 -5.14 0.31 19.06
C ALA A 327 -5.70 -0.05 20.44
N GLY A 328 -6.90 -0.59 20.54
CA GLY A 328 -7.58 -0.94 21.79
C GLY A 328 -8.15 -2.35 21.85
N GLY A 329 -7.62 -3.31 21.10
CA GLY A 329 -8.13 -4.68 21.03
C GLY A 329 -7.13 -5.74 21.45
#